data_e9f7022f712919beb478e79efc6419ef
#
_entry.id   e9f7022f712919beb478e79efc6419ef
#
_cell.length_a   1.000
_cell.length_b   1.000
_cell.length_c   1.000
_cell.angle_alpha   90.00
_cell.angle_beta   90.00
_cell.angle_gamma   90.00
#
_symmetry.space_group_name_H-M   'P 1'
#
loop_
_entity.id
_entity.type
_entity.pdbx_description
1 polymer ?
#
loop_
_entity_poly.entity_id
_entity_poly.type
_entity_poly.pdbx_seq_one_letter_code
_entity_poly.pdbx_strand_id
1 'polypeptide(L)'
;MKASILSFSTSSIKIKPEQLFMLSVLLVNGGNYIYNLLLGRILGPAEFSDAAILITLLLVLSFVGMTFQIVTAKYAVLFEKSKLNSFLNFATKYAVIIGLILAALIIAFHKDLQLIFHTQTSSMFWIFAVGLPIYFLMSINRGLFQGKDVLNKLSVTYQFEMLSRLVITLGVIYLLPFIPTSVAIAIGIVVSFVFGLFPFQNKIVKAITLVPEKLVEKKAITSFFMLTAFYELTQILINNSDIILVKHYFESEQAGLYASLALIGRVVYFVAWMFVMLLLPKVIQLKKEGKNTMPLLLKYVGYIFVLSSFIVLFTFLFPEFVVKLMFGEQYISISPLLWKYALATSIFAIANIFAYYFLSIDKYIPVIVSAVLGSTQIGLIIAFHNSLHQVVIMQIIAMVVLLIFQLGYFFYYHKSNQLKFRTN
;
A
#
# COMPACT_ATOMS: atom_id res chain seq x y z
N MET A 1 56.95 -25.71 -22.38
CA MET A 1 56.36 -24.63 -21.63
C MET A 1 54.86 -24.56 -21.97
N LYS A 2 53.99 -25.23 -21.18
CA LYS A 2 52.54 -25.25 -21.39
C LYS A 2 51.94 -24.16 -20.52
N ALA A 3 51.34 -23.13 -21.13
CA ALA A 3 50.63 -22.10 -20.47
C ALA A 3 49.28 -22.66 -19.96
N SER A 4 49.08 -22.70 -18.65
CA SER A 4 47.83 -23.03 -18.02
C SER A 4 46.91 -21.84 -18.13
N ILE A 5 45.89 -21.93 -18.99
CA ILE A 5 44.78 -20.95 -19.05
C ILE A 5 43.93 -21.17 -17.83
N LEU A 6 43.96 -20.21 -16.92
CA LEU A 6 43.02 -20.09 -15.77
C LEU A 6 41.60 -19.95 -16.32
N SER A 7 40.82 -21.02 -16.28
CA SER A 7 39.39 -20.98 -16.51
C SER A 7 38.74 -20.32 -15.30
N PHE A 8 38.37 -19.04 -15.42
CA PHE A 8 37.43 -18.40 -14.50
C PHE A 8 36.08 -19.10 -14.65
N SER A 9 35.76 -19.98 -13.70
CA SER A 9 34.44 -20.54 -13.54
C SER A 9 33.52 -19.38 -13.10
N THR A 10 32.78 -18.81 -14.04
CA THR A 10 31.63 -17.95 -13.73
C THR A 10 30.56 -18.83 -13.11
N SER A 11 30.54 -18.90 -11.79
CA SER A 11 29.39 -19.42 -11.06
C SER A 11 28.21 -18.55 -11.41
N SER A 12 27.37 -19.00 -12.35
CA SER A 12 26.10 -18.36 -12.65
C SER A 12 25.24 -18.39 -11.37
N ILE A 13 25.09 -17.25 -10.72
CA ILE A 13 24.16 -17.07 -9.59
C ILE A 13 22.76 -17.37 -10.13
N LYS A 14 22.27 -18.59 -9.89
CA LYS A 14 20.90 -18.98 -10.25
C LYS A 14 19.94 -18.24 -9.31
N ILE A 15 19.46 -17.08 -9.74
CA ILE A 15 18.43 -16.33 -9.03
C ILE A 15 17.15 -17.17 -9.02
N LYS A 16 16.61 -17.44 -7.84
CA LYS A 16 15.34 -18.18 -7.68
C LYS A 16 14.18 -17.32 -8.18
N PRO A 17 13.08 -17.92 -8.70
CA PRO A 17 11.90 -17.18 -9.17
C PRO A 17 11.33 -16.23 -8.11
N GLU A 18 11.35 -16.63 -6.83
CA GLU A 18 10.88 -15.80 -5.69
C GLU A 18 11.77 -14.55 -5.51
N GLN A 19 13.09 -14.69 -5.68
CA GLN A 19 14.03 -13.56 -5.56
C GLN A 19 13.83 -12.58 -6.72
N LEU A 20 13.61 -13.11 -7.93
CA LEU A 20 13.30 -12.27 -9.10
C LEU A 20 11.98 -11.54 -8.93
N PHE A 21 10.97 -12.20 -8.38
CA PHE A 21 9.69 -11.59 -8.05
C PHE A 21 9.85 -10.47 -7.01
N MET A 22 10.58 -10.70 -5.92
CA MET A 22 10.85 -9.67 -4.90
C MET A 22 11.57 -8.46 -5.49
N LEU A 23 12.58 -8.67 -6.34
CA LEU A 23 13.27 -7.58 -7.04
C LEU A 23 12.31 -6.81 -7.96
N SER A 24 11.44 -7.53 -8.68
CA SER A 24 10.41 -6.92 -9.52
C SER A 24 9.45 -6.04 -8.73
N VAL A 25 8.97 -6.51 -7.58
CA VAL A 25 8.09 -5.74 -6.68
C VAL A 25 8.81 -4.49 -6.15
N LEU A 26 10.09 -4.61 -5.81
CA LEU A 26 10.90 -3.46 -5.38
C LEU A 26 11.03 -2.42 -6.50
N LEU A 27 11.29 -2.86 -7.73
CA LEU A 27 11.35 -1.96 -8.91
C LEU A 27 10.02 -1.27 -9.18
N VAL A 28 8.90 -2.00 -9.05
CA VAL A 28 7.56 -1.42 -9.22
C VAL A 28 7.25 -0.37 -8.15
N ASN A 29 7.57 -0.65 -6.90
CA ASN A 29 7.38 0.30 -5.80
C ASN A 29 8.27 1.54 -5.98
N GLY A 30 9.54 1.35 -6.37
CA GLY A 30 10.45 2.44 -6.73
C GLY A 30 9.92 3.27 -7.90
N GLY A 31 9.42 2.62 -8.96
CA GLY A 31 8.82 3.29 -10.11
C GLY A 31 7.57 4.09 -9.76
N ASN A 32 6.68 3.56 -8.92
CA ASN A 32 5.52 4.30 -8.42
C ASN A 32 5.95 5.49 -7.53
N TYR A 33 7.02 5.35 -6.76
CA TYR A 33 7.56 6.44 -5.98
C TYR A 33 8.12 7.54 -6.89
N ILE A 34 8.93 7.18 -7.90
CA ILE A 34 9.47 8.10 -8.91
C ILE A 34 8.33 8.79 -9.69
N TYR A 35 7.26 8.06 -10.03
CA TYR A 35 6.07 8.64 -10.66
C TYR A 35 5.50 9.80 -9.84
N ASN A 36 5.30 9.61 -8.55
CA ASN A 36 4.80 10.66 -7.66
C ASN A 36 5.77 11.85 -7.54
N LEU A 37 7.09 11.58 -7.45
CA LEU A 37 8.11 12.63 -7.40
C LEU A 37 8.11 13.47 -8.68
N LEU A 38 8.05 12.82 -9.85
CA LEU A 38 8.02 13.50 -11.13
C LEU A 38 6.78 14.37 -11.26
N LEU A 39 5.60 13.86 -10.89
CA LEU A 39 4.37 14.65 -10.88
C LEU A 39 4.51 15.87 -9.97
N GLY A 40 5.00 15.70 -8.74
CA GLY A 40 5.20 16.82 -7.83
C GLY A 40 6.14 17.89 -8.38
N ARG A 41 7.24 17.49 -9.04
CA ARG A 41 8.20 18.44 -9.64
C ARG A 41 7.65 19.18 -10.84
N ILE A 42 6.88 18.49 -11.68
CA ILE A 42 6.37 19.04 -12.94
C ILE A 42 5.18 19.97 -12.71
N LEU A 43 4.28 19.57 -11.79
CA LEU A 43 2.99 20.24 -11.60
C LEU A 43 3.03 21.39 -10.59
N GLY A 44 3.94 21.36 -9.65
CA GLY A 44 3.91 22.26 -8.50
C GLY A 44 2.85 21.91 -7.45
N PRO A 45 2.85 22.58 -6.28
CA PRO A 45 2.05 22.16 -5.13
C PRO A 45 0.54 22.11 -5.41
N ALA A 46 -0.03 23.15 -6.03
CA ALA A 46 -1.48 23.23 -6.24
C ALA A 46 -2.02 22.10 -7.13
N GLU A 47 -1.45 21.89 -8.30
CA GLU A 47 -1.87 20.83 -9.22
C GLU A 47 -1.48 19.44 -8.70
N PHE A 48 -0.34 19.31 -8.02
CA PHE A 48 0.07 18.07 -7.38
C PHE A 48 -0.92 17.62 -6.31
N SER A 49 -1.63 18.55 -5.65
CA SER A 49 -2.66 18.18 -4.69
C SER A 49 -3.80 17.38 -5.32
N ASP A 50 -4.20 17.69 -6.56
CA ASP A 50 -5.22 16.95 -7.31
C ASP A 50 -4.70 15.56 -7.75
N ALA A 51 -3.43 15.48 -8.14
CA ALA A 51 -2.76 14.20 -8.39
C ALA A 51 -2.73 13.33 -7.12
N ALA A 52 -2.32 13.90 -6.01
CA ALA A 52 -2.19 13.22 -4.74
C ALA A 52 -3.52 12.68 -4.21
N ILE A 53 -4.63 13.47 -4.32
CA ILE A 53 -5.95 12.97 -3.89
C ILE A 53 -6.43 11.82 -4.79
N LEU A 54 -6.23 11.89 -6.10
CA LEU A 54 -6.63 10.82 -7.00
C LEU A 54 -5.86 9.52 -6.75
N ILE A 55 -4.54 9.62 -6.56
CA ILE A 55 -3.69 8.48 -6.19
C ILE A 55 -4.09 7.93 -4.81
N THR A 56 -4.41 8.81 -3.86
CA THR A 56 -4.87 8.39 -2.54
C THR A 56 -6.23 7.69 -2.60
N LEU A 57 -7.16 8.17 -3.42
CA LEU A 57 -8.43 7.47 -3.67
C LEU A 57 -8.20 6.09 -4.29
N LEU A 58 -7.25 5.96 -5.23
CA LEU A 58 -6.86 4.65 -5.76
C LEU A 58 -6.32 3.74 -4.64
N LEU A 59 -5.44 4.25 -3.78
CA LEU A 59 -4.92 3.50 -2.63
C LEU A 59 -6.04 3.10 -1.67
N VAL A 60 -6.98 4.01 -1.35
CA VAL A 60 -8.13 3.68 -0.50
C VAL A 60 -8.98 2.59 -1.13
N LEU A 61 -9.34 2.71 -2.40
CA LEU A 61 -10.15 1.70 -3.09
C LEU A 61 -9.38 0.39 -3.35
N SER A 62 -8.06 0.42 -3.21
CA SER A 62 -7.22 -0.77 -3.39
C SER A 62 -7.51 -1.86 -2.36
N PHE A 63 -8.13 -1.55 -1.20
CA PHE A 63 -8.53 -2.59 -0.24
C PHE A 63 -9.47 -3.62 -0.88
N VAL A 64 -10.39 -3.17 -1.74
CA VAL A 64 -11.29 -4.06 -2.47
C VAL A 64 -10.51 -4.93 -3.47
N GLY A 65 -9.61 -4.29 -4.25
CA GLY A 65 -8.75 -4.99 -5.20
C GLY A 65 -7.84 -6.01 -4.53
N MET A 66 -7.14 -5.62 -3.45
CA MET A 66 -6.30 -6.52 -2.67
C MET A 66 -7.09 -7.68 -2.07
N THR A 67 -8.31 -7.42 -1.60
CA THR A 67 -9.21 -8.47 -1.12
C THR A 67 -9.53 -9.47 -2.22
N PHE A 68 -9.90 -9.02 -3.42
CA PHE A 68 -10.13 -9.91 -4.56
C PHE A 68 -8.87 -10.71 -4.91
N GLN A 69 -7.70 -10.08 -4.88
CA GLN A 69 -6.43 -10.76 -5.18
C GLN A 69 -6.11 -11.84 -4.15
N ILE A 70 -6.17 -11.53 -2.85
CA ILE A 70 -5.84 -12.46 -1.76
C ILE A 70 -6.83 -13.63 -1.71
N VAL A 71 -8.13 -13.33 -1.82
CA VAL A 71 -9.18 -14.37 -1.85
C VAL A 71 -8.99 -15.28 -3.06
N THR A 72 -8.73 -14.70 -4.24
CA THR A 72 -8.48 -15.49 -5.45
C THR A 72 -7.23 -16.34 -5.32
N ALA A 73 -6.14 -15.81 -4.77
CA ALA A 73 -4.92 -16.57 -4.54
C ALA A 73 -5.17 -17.78 -3.62
N LYS A 74 -5.87 -17.58 -2.50
CA LYS A 74 -6.21 -18.67 -1.57
C LYS A 74 -7.02 -19.77 -2.24
N TYR A 75 -8.11 -19.43 -2.92
CA TYR A 75 -8.99 -20.42 -3.51
C TYR A 75 -8.46 -21.01 -4.82
N ALA A 76 -7.52 -20.35 -5.49
CA ALA A 76 -6.77 -20.92 -6.60
C ALA A 76 -5.82 -22.06 -6.17
N VAL A 77 -5.36 -22.06 -4.90
CA VAL A 77 -4.61 -23.17 -4.30
C VAL A 77 -5.55 -24.29 -3.86
N LEU A 78 -6.69 -23.94 -3.23
CA LEU A 78 -7.58 -24.92 -2.60
C LEU A 78 -8.50 -25.63 -3.59
N PHE A 79 -8.88 -24.99 -4.71
CA PHE A 79 -9.85 -25.52 -5.65
C PHE A 79 -9.21 -25.98 -6.95
N GLU A 80 -9.70 -27.12 -7.46
CA GLU A 80 -9.27 -27.69 -8.72
C GLU A 80 -10.37 -27.67 -9.79
N LYS A 81 -9.96 -27.65 -11.06
CA LYS A 81 -10.80 -27.82 -12.26
C LYS A 81 -12.15 -27.07 -12.20
N SER A 82 -13.24 -27.80 -12.14
CA SER A 82 -14.60 -27.28 -12.19
C SER A 82 -14.93 -26.35 -11.01
N LYS A 83 -14.52 -26.72 -9.81
CA LYS A 83 -14.70 -25.91 -8.59
C LYS A 83 -13.99 -24.56 -8.66
N LEU A 84 -12.76 -24.54 -9.23
CA LEU A 84 -12.05 -23.31 -9.47
C LEU A 84 -12.77 -22.43 -10.50
N ASN A 85 -13.29 -23.02 -11.59
CA ASN A 85 -14.03 -22.26 -12.59
C ASN A 85 -15.30 -21.63 -12.01
N SER A 86 -16.06 -22.37 -11.19
CA SER A 86 -17.25 -21.85 -10.50
C SER A 86 -16.91 -20.74 -9.52
N PHE A 87 -15.80 -20.86 -8.79
CA PHE A 87 -15.29 -19.80 -7.94
C PHE A 87 -14.86 -18.56 -8.75
N LEU A 88 -14.12 -18.73 -9.86
CA LEU A 88 -13.70 -17.61 -10.71
C LEU A 88 -14.90 -16.90 -11.34
N ASN A 89 -15.96 -17.64 -11.76
CA ASN A 89 -17.21 -17.04 -12.22
C ASN A 89 -17.84 -16.17 -11.12
N PHE A 90 -17.95 -16.72 -9.91
CA PHE A 90 -18.46 -15.99 -8.75
C PHE A 90 -17.62 -14.73 -8.47
N ALA A 91 -16.30 -14.87 -8.32
CA ALA A 91 -15.40 -13.76 -8.01
C ALA A 91 -15.43 -12.67 -9.09
N THR A 92 -15.37 -13.04 -10.36
CA THR A 92 -15.41 -12.09 -11.49
C THR A 92 -16.73 -11.35 -11.56
N LYS A 93 -17.87 -12.06 -11.38
CA LYS A 93 -19.19 -11.43 -11.35
C LYS A 93 -19.28 -10.38 -10.26
N TYR A 94 -18.86 -10.71 -9.03
CA TYR A 94 -18.91 -9.74 -7.92
C TYR A 94 -17.89 -8.63 -8.07
N ALA A 95 -16.70 -8.87 -8.62
CA ALA A 95 -15.72 -7.83 -8.90
C ALA A 95 -16.26 -6.78 -9.88
N VAL A 96 -16.91 -7.24 -10.96
CA VAL A 96 -17.54 -6.33 -11.93
C VAL A 96 -18.71 -5.59 -11.30
N ILE A 97 -19.60 -6.26 -10.57
CA ILE A 97 -20.75 -5.63 -9.91
C ILE A 97 -20.30 -4.58 -8.90
N ILE A 98 -19.36 -4.91 -8.01
CA ILE A 98 -18.85 -3.97 -7.00
C ILE A 98 -18.11 -2.81 -7.70
N GLY A 99 -17.32 -3.11 -8.75
CA GLY A 99 -16.64 -2.10 -9.54
C GLY A 99 -17.62 -1.13 -10.22
N LEU A 100 -18.72 -1.64 -10.79
CA LEU A 100 -19.75 -0.81 -11.41
C LEU A 100 -20.54 0.01 -10.37
N ILE A 101 -20.85 -0.57 -9.21
CA ILE A 101 -21.53 0.17 -8.12
C ILE A 101 -20.65 1.32 -7.63
N LEU A 102 -19.37 1.06 -7.34
CA LEU A 102 -18.45 2.10 -6.90
C LEU A 102 -18.21 3.15 -7.99
N ALA A 103 -18.09 2.73 -9.25
CA ALA A 103 -18.00 3.65 -10.38
C ALA A 103 -19.25 4.53 -10.50
N ALA A 104 -20.44 3.95 -10.41
CA ALA A 104 -21.70 4.69 -10.46
C ALA A 104 -21.82 5.70 -9.31
N LEU A 105 -21.41 5.32 -8.08
CA LEU A 105 -21.39 6.24 -6.94
C LEU A 105 -20.43 7.40 -7.17
N ILE A 106 -19.19 7.16 -7.61
CA ILE A 106 -18.23 8.23 -7.89
C ILE A 106 -18.73 9.12 -9.03
N ILE A 107 -19.31 8.54 -10.08
CA ILE A 107 -19.88 9.31 -11.20
C ILE A 107 -21.09 10.14 -10.73
N ALA A 108 -21.97 9.59 -9.89
CA ALA A 108 -23.11 10.34 -9.36
C ALA A 108 -22.68 11.55 -8.51
N PHE A 109 -21.63 11.37 -7.70
CA PHE A 109 -21.14 12.39 -6.75
C PHE A 109 -19.87 13.12 -7.21
N HIS A 110 -19.50 13.07 -8.51
CA HIS A 110 -18.23 13.66 -9.00
C HIS A 110 -18.11 15.16 -8.75
N LYS A 111 -19.24 15.91 -8.80
CA LYS A 111 -19.26 17.35 -8.51
C LYS A 111 -19.15 17.63 -7.02
N ASP A 112 -19.79 16.80 -6.20
CA ASP A 112 -19.67 16.91 -4.73
C ASP A 112 -18.24 16.59 -4.29
N LEU A 113 -17.61 15.59 -4.89
CA LEU A 113 -16.19 15.28 -4.67
C LEU A 113 -15.27 16.43 -5.08
N GLN A 114 -15.57 17.13 -6.20
CA GLN A 114 -14.86 18.33 -6.59
C GLN A 114 -14.97 19.42 -5.52
N LEU A 115 -16.17 19.66 -5.00
CA LEU A 115 -16.40 20.67 -3.96
C LEU A 115 -15.71 20.28 -2.64
N ILE A 116 -15.83 19.02 -2.23
CA ILE A 116 -15.26 18.51 -0.96
C ILE A 116 -13.73 18.59 -0.98
N PHE A 117 -13.10 18.28 -2.11
CA PHE A 117 -11.65 18.23 -2.24
C PHE A 117 -11.03 19.44 -2.93
N HIS A 118 -11.82 20.47 -3.20
CA HIS A 118 -11.36 21.71 -3.86
C HIS A 118 -10.48 21.44 -5.10
N THR A 119 -10.88 20.47 -5.94
CA THR A 119 -10.12 20.11 -7.14
C THR A 119 -10.47 21.01 -8.32
N GLN A 120 -9.53 21.20 -9.25
CA GLN A 120 -9.73 22.06 -10.42
C GLN A 120 -10.86 21.56 -11.33
N THR A 121 -10.98 20.22 -11.48
CA THR A 121 -12.01 19.63 -12.35
C THR A 121 -12.69 18.44 -11.67
N SER A 122 -13.96 18.25 -11.97
CA SER A 122 -14.71 17.04 -11.56
C SER A 122 -14.47 15.86 -12.52
N SER A 123 -13.98 16.14 -13.73
CA SER A 123 -13.79 15.14 -14.79
C SER A 123 -12.83 14.04 -14.41
N MET A 124 -11.81 14.35 -13.59
CA MET A 124 -10.85 13.36 -13.12
C MET A 124 -11.50 12.21 -12.35
N PHE A 125 -12.57 12.50 -11.58
CA PHE A 125 -13.26 11.48 -10.78
C PHE A 125 -14.07 10.52 -11.63
N TRP A 126 -14.86 11.00 -12.62
CA TRP A 126 -15.65 10.09 -13.43
C TRP A 126 -14.77 9.28 -14.40
N ILE A 127 -13.67 9.86 -14.93
CA ILE A 127 -12.71 9.10 -15.74
C ILE A 127 -12.09 8.00 -14.89
N PHE A 128 -11.60 8.33 -13.69
CA PHE A 128 -11.04 7.35 -12.74
C PHE A 128 -12.05 6.24 -12.42
N ALA A 129 -13.31 6.60 -12.19
CA ALA A 129 -14.37 5.65 -11.83
C ALA A 129 -14.58 4.56 -12.89
N VAL A 130 -14.50 4.91 -14.18
CA VAL A 130 -14.61 3.94 -15.30
C VAL A 130 -13.55 2.85 -15.23
N GLY A 131 -12.40 3.15 -14.64
CA GLY A 131 -11.30 2.19 -14.45
C GLY A 131 -11.55 1.13 -13.36
N LEU A 132 -12.46 1.35 -12.41
CA LEU A 132 -12.62 0.48 -11.24
C LEU A 132 -13.01 -0.97 -11.55
N PRO A 133 -13.96 -1.24 -12.47
CA PRO A 133 -14.26 -2.62 -12.86
C PRO A 133 -13.05 -3.33 -13.46
N ILE A 134 -12.25 -2.62 -14.25
CA ILE A 134 -11.02 -3.15 -14.88
C ILE A 134 -9.98 -3.44 -13.80
N TYR A 135 -9.81 -2.54 -12.84
CA TYR A 135 -8.90 -2.70 -11.71
C TYR A 135 -9.21 -3.96 -10.89
N PHE A 136 -10.49 -4.21 -10.59
CA PHE A 136 -10.88 -5.40 -9.82
C PHE A 136 -10.74 -6.70 -10.63
N LEU A 137 -10.98 -6.66 -11.94
CA LEU A 137 -10.67 -7.80 -12.82
C LEU A 137 -9.16 -8.08 -12.87
N MET A 138 -8.34 -7.03 -12.95
CA MET A 138 -6.88 -7.15 -12.87
C MET A 138 -6.44 -7.80 -11.56
N SER A 139 -7.08 -7.45 -10.44
CA SER A 139 -6.79 -8.03 -9.13
C SER A 139 -7.10 -9.53 -9.07
N ILE A 140 -8.19 -9.99 -9.68
CA ILE A 140 -8.49 -11.43 -9.82
C ILE A 140 -7.43 -12.13 -10.68
N ASN A 141 -7.04 -11.54 -11.81
CA ASN A 141 -6.01 -12.09 -12.69
C ASN A 141 -4.67 -12.28 -11.94
N ARG A 142 -4.28 -11.28 -11.17
CA ARG A 142 -3.10 -11.32 -10.28
C ARG A 142 -3.23 -12.38 -9.20
N GLY A 143 -4.38 -12.46 -8.53
CA GLY A 143 -4.65 -13.48 -7.52
C GLY A 143 -4.54 -14.90 -8.09
N LEU A 144 -5.00 -15.12 -9.32
CA LEU A 144 -4.88 -16.41 -9.97
C LEU A 144 -3.42 -16.76 -10.32
N PHE A 145 -2.60 -15.81 -10.76
CA PHE A 145 -1.15 -16.02 -10.94
C PHE A 145 -0.46 -16.31 -9.61
N GLN A 146 -0.78 -15.53 -8.57
CA GLN A 146 -0.21 -15.67 -7.23
C GLN A 146 -0.54 -17.04 -6.63
N GLY A 147 -1.79 -17.46 -6.66
CA GLY A 147 -2.21 -18.75 -6.11
C GLY A 147 -1.71 -19.97 -6.89
N LYS A 148 -1.32 -19.78 -8.16
CA LYS A 148 -0.72 -20.83 -9.00
C LYS A 148 0.81 -20.77 -9.06
N ASP A 149 1.42 -19.92 -8.25
CA ASP A 149 2.88 -19.71 -8.17
C ASP A 149 3.53 -19.33 -9.52
N VAL A 150 2.78 -18.63 -10.39
CA VAL A 150 3.28 -18.16 -11.69
C VAL A 150 3.84 -16.74 -11.53
N LEU A 151 4.87 -16.60 -10.68
CA LEU A 151 5.42 -15.34 -10.23
C LEU A 151 5.94 -14.44 -11.35
N ASN A 152 6.53 -15.02 -12.41
CA ASN A 152 7.01 -14.25 -13.56
C ASN A 152 5.89 -13.47 -14.27
N LYS A 153 4.73 -14.12 -14.50
CA LYS A 153 3.58 -13.45 -15.12
C LYS A 153 2.96 -12.42 -14.17
N LEU A 154 2.93 -12.72 -12.88
CA LEU A 154 2.50 -11.76 -11.86
C LEU A 154 3.38 -10.50 -11.89
N SER A 155 4.70 -10.65 -11.93
CA SER A 155 5.66 -9.53 -12.05
C SER A 155 5.39 -8.68 -13.29
N VAL A 156 5.16 -9.32 -14.44
CA VAL A 156 4.87 -8.61 -15.70
C VAL A 156 3.63 -7.73 -15.59
N THR A 157 2.55 -8.21 -14.91
CA THR A 157 1.33 -7.41 -14.72
C THR A 157 1.58 -6.14 -13.91
N TYR A 158 2.41 -6.22 -12.86
CA TYR A 158 2.77 -5.06 -12.05
C TYR A 158 3.66 -4.07 -12.81
N GLN A 159 4.64 -4.58 -13.57
CA GLN A 159 5.53 -3.73 -14.35
C GLN A 159 4.79 -3.02 -15.48
N PHE A 160 3.90 -3.72 -16.19
CA PHE A 160 3.10 -3.13 -17.27
C PHE A 160 2.17 -2.04 -16.74
N GLU A 161 1.53 -2.25 -15.59
CA GLU A 161 0.72 -1.21 -14.94
C GLU A 161 1.59 0.01 -14.58
N MET A 162 2.70 -0.19 -13.90
CA MET A 162 3.57 0.91 -13.45
C MET A 162 4.15 1.70 -14.62
N LEU A 163 4.75 1.00 -15.62
CA LEU A 163 5.39 1.63 -16.77
C LEU A 163 4.37 2.37 -17.66
N SER A 164 3.22 1.74 -17.95
CA SER A 164 2.19 2.37 -18.76
C SER A 164 1.59 3.59 -18.05
N ARG A 165 1.38 3.54 -16.73
CA ARG A 165 0.94 4.70 -15.95
C ARG A 165 1.90 5.86 -16.11
N LEU A 166 3.19 5.62 -15.90
CA LEU A 166 4.23 6.64 -16.02
C LEU A 166 4.27 7.23 -17.45
N VAL A 167 4.40 6.34 -18.46
CA VAL A 167 4.57 6.78 -19.86
C VAL A 167 3.32 7.49 -20.37
N ILE A 168 2.13 6.96 -20.11
CA ILE A 168 0.88 7.55 -20.62
C ILE A 168 0.57 8.85 -19.92
N THR A 169 0.71 8.94 -18.59
CA THR A 169 0.48 10.20 -17.88
C THR A 169 1.41 11.30 -18.40
N LEU A 170 2.72 11.04 -18.44
CA LEU A 170 3.68 12.03 -18.95
C LEU A 170 3.45 12.33 -20.43
N GLY A 171 3.14 11.31 -21.24
CA GLY A 171 2.82 11.49 -22.64
C GLY A 171 1.63 12.42 -22.85
N VAL A 172 0.55 12.24 -22.10
CA VAL A 172 -0.64 13.12 -22.18
C VAL A 172 -0.30 14.53 -21.72
N ILE A 173 0.42 14.70 -20.61
CA ILE A 173 0.80 16.02 -20.08
C ILE A 173 1.64 16.82 -21.10
N TYR A 174 2.62 16.17 -21.77
CA TYR A 174 3.52 16.88 -22.68
C TYR A 174 3.01 17.00 -24.09
N LEU A 175 2.28 16.00 -24.61
CA LEU A 175 1.79 15.99 -26.00
C LEU A 175 0.42 16.64 -26.16
N LEU A 176 -0.37 16.71 -25.09
CA LEU A 176 -1.74 17.25 -25.11
C LEU A 176 -1.93 18.30 -23.99
N PRO A 177 -1.19 19.44 -24.04
CA PRO A 177 -1.18 20.44 -22.96
C PRO A 177 -2.52 21.16 -22.75
N PHE A 178 -3.48 20.98 -23.66
CA PHE A 178 -4.84 21.48 -23.53
C PHE A 178 -5.72 20.63 -22.58
N ILE A 179 -5.27 19.42 -22.22
CA ILE A 179 -5.95 18.55 -21.24
C ILE A 179 -5.51 18.95 -19.85
N PRO A 180 -6.44 19.21 -18.90
CA PRO A 180 -6.07 19.45 -17.51
C PRO A 180 -5.20 18.32 -16.95
N THR A 181 -4.18 18.65 -16.17
CA THR A 181 -3.19 17.68 -15.64
C THR A 181 -3.84 16.60 -14.78
N SER A 182 -4.84 16.94 -13.97
CA SER A 182 -5.62 15.99 -13.17
C SER A 182 -6.38 14.97 -14.02
N VAL A 183 -6.87 15.38 -15.19
CA VAL A 183 -7.51 14.51 -16.19
C VAL A 183 -6.47 13.61 -16.86
N ALA A 184 -5.30 14.13 -17.21
CA ALA A 184 -4.21 13.35 -17.77
C ALA A 184 -3.77 12.22 -16.81
N ILE A 185 -3.70 12.51 -15.54
CA ILE A 185 -3.38 11.53 -14.49
C ILE A 185 -4.47 10.46 -14.38
N ALA A 186 -5.75 10.85 -14.41
CA ALA A 186 -6.87 9.91 -14.40
C ALA A 186 -6.82 8.96 -15.60
N ILE A 187 -6.57 9.48 -16.80
CA ILE A 187 -6.40 8.69 -18.03
C ILE A 187 -5.22 7.72 -17.88
N GLY A 188 -4.06 8.19 -17.40
CA GLY A 188 -2.89 7.36 -17.17
C GLY A 188 -3.15 6.20 -16.20
N ILE A 189 -3.87 6.46 -15.11
CA ILE A 189 -4.28 5.44 -14.14
C ILE A 189 -5.21 4.41 -14.79
N VAL A 190 -6.27 4.85 -15.46
CA VAL A 190 -7.28 3.95 -16.06
C VAL A 190 -6.67 3.08 -17.15
N VAL A 191 -5.91 3.68 -18.06
CA VAL A 191 -5.24 2.94 -19.14
C VAL A 191 -4.20 1.97 -18.57
N SER A 192 -3.52 2.33 -17.48
CA SER A 192 -2.56 1.43 -16.83
C SER A 192 -3.22 0.14 -16.30
N PHE A 193 -4.48 0.18 -15.88
CA PHE A 193 -5.21 -1.02 -15.47
C PHE A 193 -5.42 -1.99 -16.64
N VAL A 194 -5.65 -1.48 -17.86
CA VAL A 194 -5.76 -2.31 -19.07
C VAL A 194 -4.43 -3.00 -19.36
N PHE A 195 -3.31 -2.27 -19.28
CA PHE A 195 -1.97 -2.87 -19.44
C PHE A 195 -1.64 -3.85 -18.31
N GLY A 196 -2.03 -3.54 -17.07
CA GLY A 196 -1.86 -4.42 -15.92
C GLY A 196 -2.68 -5.72 -15.98
N LEU A 197 -3.67 -5.83 -16.87
CA LEU A 197 -4.36 -7.09 -17.15
C LEU A 197 -3.48 -8.10 -17.89
N PHE A 198 -2.47 -7.65 -18.64
CA PHE A 198 -1.65 -8.55 -19.44
C PHE A 198 -0.44 -9.12 -18.66
N PRO A 199 -0.15 -10.42 -18.85
CA PRO A 199 -0.87 -11.40 -19.66
C PRO A 199 -2.20 -11.83 -19.00
N PHE A 200 -3.30 -11.78 -19.76
CA PHE A 200 -4.61 -12.14 -19.26
C PHE A 200 -4.84 -13.67 -19.31
N GLN A 201 -5.45 -14.22 -18.26
CA GLN A 201 -5.70 -15.65 -18.21
C GLN A 201 -7.03 -16.04 -18.86
N ASN A 202 -6.99 -16.81 -19.93
CA ASN A 202 -8.17 -17.34 -20.61
C ASN A 202 -9.12 -18.13 -19.70
N LYS A 203 -8.65 -18.61 -18.54
CA LYS A 203 -9.48 -19.27 -17.54
C LYS A 203 -10.55 -18.36 -16.96
N ILE A 204 -10.30 -17.07 -16.84
CA ILE A 204 -11.26 -16.08 -16.36
C ILE A 204 -12.38 -15.94 -17.40
N VAL A 205 -12.03 -15.81 -18.67
CA VAL A 205 -13.02 -15.74 -19.77
C VAL A 205 -13.86 -17.00 -19.83
N LYS A 206 -13.22 -18.18 -19.81
CA LYS A 206 -13.93 -19.47 -19.79
C LYS A 206 -14.83 -19.64 -18.58
N ALA A 207 -14.43 -19.15 -17.41
CA ALA A 207 -15.24 -19.20 -16.20
C ALA A 207 -16.54 -18.38 -16.34
N ILE A 208 -16.49 -17.24 -17.03
CA ILE A 208 -17.69 -16.39 -17.26
C ILE A 208 -18.68 -17.06 -18.22
N THR A 209 -18.18 -17.83 -19.20
CA THR A 209 -18.99 -18.45 -20.24
C THR A 209 -19.55 -19.84 -19.87
N LEU A 210 -18.97 -20.49 -18.86
CA LEU A 210 -19.42 -21.79 -18.40
C LEU A 210 -20.59 -21.67 -17.41
N VAL A 211 -21.54 -22.64 -17.47
CA VAL A 211 -22.59 -22.75 -16.45
C VAL A 211 -21.93 -23.07 -15.11
N PRO A 212 -22.09 -22.22 -14.09
CA PRO A 212 -21.42 -22.43 -12.81
C PRO A 212 -22.04 -23.59 -12.05
N GLU A 213 -21.24 -24.55 -11.61
CA GLU A 213 -21.66 -25.51 -10.59
C GLU A 213 -21.98 -24.78 -9.27
N LYS A 214 -22.89 -25.36 -8.49
CA LYS A 214 -23.30 -24.78 -7.21
C LYS A 214 -22.11 -24.73 -6.24
N LEU A 215 -21.66 -23.53 -5.90
CA LEU A 215 -20.60 -23.31 -4.91
C LEU A 215 -21.14 -23.61 -3.51
N VAL A 216 -20.73 -24.74 -2.93
CA VAL A 216 -21.14 -25.16 -1.58
C VAL A 216 -20.50 -24.27 -0.50
N GLU A 217 -19.25 -23.83 -0.71
CA GLU A 217 -18.46 -23.04 0.26
C GLU A 217 -18.74 -21.53 0.19
N LYS A 218 -19.81 -21.09 -0.45
CA LYS A 218 -20.11 -19.66 -0.64
C LYS A 218 -20.06 -18.86 0.66
N LYS A 219 -20.57 -19.39 1.77
CA LYS A 219 -20.56 -18.74 3.07
C LYS A 219 -19.13 -18.54 3.61
N ALA A 220 -18.28 -19.56 3.49
CA ALA A 220 -16.88 -19.49 3.92
C ALA A 220 -16.07 -18.49 3.07
N ILE A 221 -16.30 -18.48 1.75
CA ILE A 221 -15.66 -17.54 0.82
C ILE A 221 -16.05 -16.11 1.18
N THR A 222 -17.34 -15.83 1.36
CA THR A 222 -17.84 -14.49 1.70
C THR A 222 -17.34 -14.03 3.08
N SER A 223 -17.34 -14.91 4.08
CA SER A 223 -16.79 -14.57 5.41
C SER A 223 -15.31 -14.23 5.33
N PHE A 224 -14.50 -15.01 4.61
CA PHE A 224 -13.09 -14.72 4.42
C PHE A 224 -12.86 -13.41 3.64
N PHE A 225 -13.70 -13.15 2.62
CA PHE A 225 -13.66 -11.90 1.87
C PHE A 225 -13.90 -10.69 2.79
N MET A 226 -14.95 -10.73 3.60
CA MET A 226 -15.30 -9.62 4.51
C MET A 226 -14.22 -9.36 5.57
N LEU A 227 -13.65 -10.42 6.15
CA LEU A 227 -12.56 -10.29 7.13
C LEU A 227 -11.30 -9.68 6.49
N THR A 228 -10.95 -10.14 5.28
CA THR A 228 -9.80 -9.61 4.54
C THR A 228 -10.04 -8.15 4.15
N ALA A 229 -11.24 -7.82 3.64
CA ALA A 229 -11.60 -6.46 3.27
C ALA A 229 -11.54 -5.49 4.47
N PHE A 230 -12.05 -5.92 5.62
CA PHE A 230 -11.98 -5.11 6.85
C PHE A 230 -10.54 -4.84 7.28
N TYR A 231 -9.70 -5.88 7.25
CA TYR A 231 -8.28 -5.74 7.61
C TYR A 231 -7.55 -4.79 6.66
N GLU A 232 -7.67 -5.00 5.34
CA GLU A 232 -7.02 -4.17 4.33
C GLU A 232 -7.50 -2.71 4.40
N LEU A 233 -8.81 -2.49 4.57
CA LEU A 233 -9.38 -1.15 4.74
C LEU A 233 -8.75 -0.42 5.93
N THR A 234 -8.63 -1.11 7.07
CA THR A 234 -8.06 -0.51 8.28
C THR A 234 -6.62 -0.05 8.06
N GLN A 235 -5.79 -0.91 7.46
CA GLN A 235 -4.38 -0.58 7.18
C GLN A 235 -4.26 0.62 6.23
N ILE A 236 -5.10 0.68 5.21
CA ILE A 236 -5.08 1.75 4.22
C ILE A 236 -5.56 3.08 4.82
N LEU A 237 -6.61 3.05 5.65
CA LEU A 237 -7.12 4.25 6.31
C LEU A 237 -6.07 4.86 7.25
N ILE A 238 -5.39 4.05 8.06
CA ILE A 238 -4.33 4.54 8.94
C ILE A 238 -3.23 5.24 8.14
N ASN A 239 -2.87 4.70 6.99
CA ASN A 239 -1.76 5.21 6.19
C ASN A 239 -2.12 6.40 5.27
N ASN A 240 -3.39 6.66 4.99
CA ASN A 240 -3.75 7.60 3.93
C ASN A 240 -4.82 8.63 4.31
N SER A 241 -5.47 8.51 5.47
CA SER A 241 -6.52 9.42 5.90
C SER A 241 -6.04 10.85 6.08
N ASP A 242 -4.81 11.05 6.44
CA ASP A 242 -4.17 12.36 6.62
C ASP A 242 -4.19 13.19 5.32
N ILE A 243 -3.81 12.59 4.19
CA ILE A 243 -3.82 13.28 2.88
C ILE A 243 -5.26 13.67 2.48
N ILE A 244 -6.22 12.76 2.71
CA ILE A 244 -7.63 13.00 2.38
C ILE A 244 -8.17 14.16 3.20
N LEU A 245 -7.93 14.15 4.52
CA LEU A 245 -8.42 15.18 5.43
C LEU A 245 -7.75 16.53 5.16
N VAL A 246 -6.44 16.53 4.90
CA VAL A 246 -5.73 17.77 4.54
C VAL A 246 -6.26 18.33 3.22
N LYS A 247 -6.50 17.49 2.20
CA LYS A 247 -7.08 17.97 0.94
C LYS A 247 -8.51 18.50 1.10
N HIS A 248 -9.24 18.03 2.13
CA HIS A 248 -10.58 18.53 2.44
C HIS A 248 -10.57 19.87 3.19
N TYR A 249 -9.69 20.02 4.20
CA TYR A 249 -9.70 21.17 5.10
C TYR A 249 -8.81 22.33 4.65
N PHE A 250 -7.86 22.11 3.76
CA PHE A 250 -6.85 23.10 3.37
C PHE A 250 -6.91 23.43 1.88
N GLU A 251 -6.44 24.63 1.54
CA GLU A 251 -6.28 25.07 0.17
C GLU A 251 -5.36 24.15 -0.65
N SER A 252 -5.57 24.10 -1.96
CA SER A 252 -4.88 23.16 -2.85
C SER A 252 -3.36 23.24 -2.77
N GLU A 253 -2.78 24.44 -2.61
CA GLU A 253 -1.35 24.62 -2.46
C GLU A 253 -0.83 23.97 -1.17
N GLN A 254 -1.48 24.23 -0.04
CA GLN A 254 -1.12 23.64 1.25
C GLN A 254 -1.31 22.11 1.24
N ALA A 255 -2.35 21.62 0.61
CA ALA A 255 -2.60 20.19 0.47
C ALA A 255 -1.51 19.51 -0.39
N GLY A 256 -1.03 20.16 -1.45
CA GLY A 256 0.09 19.67 -2.26
C GLY A 256 1.42 19.67 -1.52
N LEU A 257 1.71 20.73 -0.74
CA LEU A 257 2.86 20.79 0.15
C LEU A 257 2.81 19.62 1.16
N TYR A 258 1.66 19.38 1.77
CA TYR A 258 1.48 18.26 2.69
C TYR A 258 1.61 16.88 2.01
N ALA A 259 1.10 16.73 0.80
CA ALA A 259 1.23 15.48 0.06
C ALA A 259 2.71 15.15 -0.25
N SER A 260 3.53 16.17 -0.58
CA SER A 260 4.97 16.00 -0.76
C SER A 260 5.67 15.62 0.53
N LEU A 261 5.32 16.28 1.65
CA LEU A 261 5.78 15.95 2.99
C LEU A 261 5.49 14.47 3.34
N ALA A 262 4.24 14.04 3.09
CA ALA A 262 3.80 12.68 3.34
C ALA A 262 4.56 11.65 2.49
N LEU A 263 4.82 11.95 1.23
CA LEU A 263 5.56 11.04 0.35
C LEU A 263 7.01 10.86 0.81
N ILE A 264 7.70 11.94 1.20
CA ILE A 264 9.08 11.87 1.71
C ILE A 264 9.10 11.14 3.05
N GLY A 265 8.26 11.53 3.99
CA GLY A 265 8.29 10.99 5.35
C GLY A 265 7.90 9.51 5.43
N ARG A 266 7.06 9.01 4.51
CA ARG A 266 6.66 7.60 4.46
C ARG A 266 7.75 6.64 3.98
N VAL A 267 8.88 7.11 3.50
CA VAL A 267 10.02 6.26 3.13
C VAL A 267 10.42 5.36 4.30
N VAL A 268 10.39 5.88 5.53
CA VAL A 268 10.64 5.10 6.76
C VAL A 268 9.70 3.90 6.84
N TYR A 269 8.43 4.13 6.62
CA TYR A 269 7.41 3.08 6.69
C TYR A 269 7.62 2.00 5.61
N PHE A 270 7.93 2.38 4.38
CA PHE A 270 8.18 1.43 3.30
C PHE A 270 9.38 0.52 3.58
N VAL A 271 10.45 1.06 4.14
CA VAL A 271 11.61 0.26 4.51
C VAL A 271 11.30 -0.63 5.72
N ALA A 272 10.59 -0.10 6.72
CA ALA A 272 10.16 -0.88 7.87
C ALA A 272 9.26 -2.07 7.48
N TRP A 273 8.41 -1.89 6.48
CA TRP A 273 7.55 -2.96 5.94
C TRP A 273 8.35 -4.16 5.41
N MET A 274 9.50 -3.92 4.79
CA MET A 274 10.38 -5.02 4.36
C MET A 274 10.88 -5.86 5.54
N PHE A 275 11.19 -5.23 6.67
CA PHE A 275 11.58 -5.95 7.89
C PHE A 275 10.40 -6.75 8.46
N VAL A 276 9.18 -6.22 8.40
CA VAL A 276 7.97 -6.95 8.83
C VAL A 276 7.76 -8.22 7.99
N MET A 277 7.90 -8.12 6.68
CA MET A 277 7.78 -9.29 5.78
C MET A 277 8.82 -10.38 6.09
N LEU A 278 10.01 -10.01 6.52
CA LEU A 278 11.05 -10.96 6.93
C LEU A 278 10.83 -11.52 8.33
N LEU A 279 10.28 -10.72 9.24
CA LEU A 279 10.03 -11.12 10.64
C LEU A 279 8.97 -12.22 10.73
N LEU A 280 7.84 -12.03 10.07
CA LEU A 280 6.65 -12.87 10.23
C LEU A 280 6.91 -14.37 9.98
N PRO A 281 7.48 -14.81 8.85
CA PRO A 281 7.74 -16.23 8.62
C PRO A 281 8.79 -16.80 9.59
N LYS A 282 9.80 -16.01 9.96
CA LYS A 282 10.85 -16.45 10.91
C LYS A 282 10.31 -16.64 12.33
N VAL A 283 9.40 -15.77 12.78
CA VAL A 283 8.75 -15.91 14.09
C VAL A 283 7.88 -17.17 14.11
N ILE A 284 7.10 -17.42 13.06
CA ILE A 284 6.27 -18.63 12.94
C ILE A 284 7.16 -19.89 12.99
N GLN A 285 8.28 -19.88 12.27
CA GLN A 285 9.21 -21.00 12.27
C GLN A 285 9.80 -21.25 13.65
N LEU A 286 10.34 -20.22 14.32
CA LEU A 286 10.91 -20.36 15.68
C LEU A 286 9.86 -20.85 16.68
N LYS A 287 8.61 -20.36 16.59
CA LYS A 287 7.49 -20.83 17.42
C LYS A 287 7.22 -22.33 17.20
N LYS A 288 7.23 -22.77 15.93
CA LYS A 288 7.08 -24.19 15.59
C LYS A 288 8.19 -25.07 16.18
N GLU A 289 9.42 -24.52 16.22
CA GLU A 289 10.60 -25.18 16.79
C GLU A 289 10.66 -25.08 18.34
N GLY A 290 9.67 -24.47 19.00
CA GLY A 290 9.66 -24.25 20.46
C GLY A 290 10.74 -23.26 20.94
N LYS A 291 11.36 -22.49 20.04
CA LYS A 291 12.43 -21.55 20.35
C LYS A 291 11.88 -20.18 20.76
N ASN A 292 12.68 -19.46 21.56
CA ASN A 292 12.34 -18.09 21.97
C ASN A 292 12.37 -17.13 20.76
N THR A 293 11.26 -16.46 20.52
CA THR A 293 11.08 -15.51 19.40
C THR A 293 11.47 -14.07 19.75
N MET A 294 11.64 -13.76 21.05
CA MET A 294 11.91 -12.42 21.55
C MET A 294 13.22 -11.80 21.02
N PRO A 295 14.37 -12.54 21.02
CA PRO A 295 15.61 -11.97 20.49
C PRO A 295 15.50 -11.53 19.03
N LEU A 296 14.71 -12.26 18.25
CA LEU A 296 14.44 -11.92 16.85
C LEU A 296 13.62 -10.62 16.74
N LEU A 297 12.54 -10.48 17.53
CA LEU A 297 11.75 -9.24 17.58
C LEU A 297 12.63 -8.05 17.94
N LEU A 298 13.39 -8.12 19.04
CA LEU A 298 14.25 -7.03 19.49
C LEU A 298 15.30 -6.64 18.45
N LYS A 299 15.86 -7.62 17.73
CA LYS A 299 16.80 -7.37 16.62
C LYS A 299 16.14 -6.54 15.50
N TYR A 300 14.94 -6.88 15.07
CA TYR A 300 14.23 -6.16 14.01
C TYR A 300 13.73 -4.78 14.49
N VAL A 301 13.25 -4.67 15.73
CA VAL A 301 12.94 -3.38 16.36
C VAL A 301 14.18 -2.48 16.37
N GLY A 302 15.34 -3.02 16.74
CA GLY A 302 16.61 -2.30 16.72
C GLY A 302 16.99 -1.80 15.33
N TYR A 303 16.83 -2.62 14.31
CA TYR A 303 17.10 -2.20 12.91
C TYR A 303 16.19 -1.05 12.46
N ILE A 304 14.87 -1.16 12.75
CA ILE A 304 13.92 -0.11 12.40
C ILE A 304 14.23 1.15 13.20
N PHE A 305 14.54 1.02 14.49
CA PHE A 305 14.88 2.18 15.35
C PHE A 305 16.11 2.92 14.84
N VAL A 306 17.21 2.22 14.51
CA VAL A 306 18.44 2.85 13.99
C VAL A 306 18.16 3.54 12.65
N LEU A 307 17.48 2.86 11.73
CA LEU A 307 17.13 3.43 10.43
C LEU A 307 16.22 4.66 10.57
N SER A 308 15.19 4.56 11.39
CA SER A 308 14.25 5.65 11.66
C SER A 308 14.95 6.84 12.28
N SER A 309 15.81 6.59 13.29
CA SER A 309 16.59 7.66 13.93
C SER A 309 17.51 8.36 12.95
N PHE A 310 18.14 7.61 12.04
CA PHE A 310 18.98 8.19 10.99
C PHE A 310 18.17 9.09 10.05
N ILE A 311 17.00 8.62 9.59
CA ILE A 311 16.15 9.40 8.67
C ILE A 311 15.59 10.64 9.36
N VAL A 312 15.10 10.52 10.60
CA VAL A 312 14.60 11.67 11.39
C VAL A 312 15.70 12.69 11.61
N LEU A 313 16.91 12.25 12.01
CA LEU A 313 18.06 13.12 12.21
C LEU A 313 18.49 13.80 10.90
N PHE A 314 18.54 13.05 9.80
CA PHE A 314 18.92 13.59 8.50
C PHE A 314 17.92 14.64 8.01
N THR A 315 16.62 14.37 8.14
CA THR A 315 15.54 15.32 7.78
C THR A 315 15.44 16.50 8.74
N PHE A 316 15.93 16.39 9.97
CA PHE A 316 16.06 17.50 10.91
C PHE A 316 17.25 18.40 10.58
N LEU A 317 18.41 17.83 10.25
CA LEU A 317 19.62 18.59 9.94
C LEU A 317 19.62 19.23 8.56
N PHE A 318 19.00 18.58 7.57
CA PHE A 318 19.00 18.98 6.16
C PHE A 318 17.60 19.03 5.55
N PRO A 319 16.59 19.65 6.18
CA PRO A 319 15.20 19.58 5.72
C PRO A 319 15.01 20.22 4.34
N GLU A 320 15.57 21.40 4.11
CA GLU A 320 15.46 22.11 2.82
C GLU A 320 16.18 21.36 1.69
N PHE A 321 17.36 20.82 1.97
CA PHE A 321 18.11 20.03 0.99
C PHE A 321 17.29 18.82 0.51
N VAL A 322 16.65 18.09 1.44
CA VAL A 322 15.84 16.91 1.10
C VAL A 322 14.64 17.33 0.26
N VAL A 323 13.89 18.35 0.67
CA VAL A 323 12.70 18.81 -0.04
C VAL A 323 13.09 19.35 -1.42
N LYS A 324 14.12 20.19 -1.52
CA LYS A 324 14.61 20.74 -2.79
C LYS A 324 15.10 19.65 -3.74
N LEU A 325 15.84 18.67 -3.23
CA LEU A 325 16.34 17.55 -4.03
C LEU A 325 15.20 16.71 -4.59
N MET A 326 14.16 16.44 -3.80
CA MET A 326 13.06 15.54 -4.21
C MET A 326 11.98 16.28 -5.01
N PHE A 327 11.48 17.41 -4.53
CA PHE A 327 10.34 18.10 -5.11
C PHE A 327 10.67 19.45 -5.79
N GLY A 328 11.77 20.08 -5.45
CA GLY A 328 12.18 21.37 -5.99
C GLY A 328 11.91 22.53 -5.03
N GLU A 329 12.30 23.75 -5.47
CA GLU A 329 12.30 24.96 -4.63
C GLU A 329 10.90 25.38 -4.18
N GLN A 330 9.89 25.17 -5.01
CA GLN A 330 8.50 25.56 -4.74
C GLN A 330 7.87 24.83 -3.53
N TYR A 331 8.53 23.80 -3.00
CA TYR A 331 8.07 23.04 -1.83
C TYR A 331 8.86 23.36 -0.55
N ILE A 332 9.83 24.26 -0.58
CA ILE A 332 10.73 24.52 0.56
C ILE A 332 9.97 24.97 1.81
N SER A 333 8.84 25.67 1.66
CA SER A 333 8.03 26.16 2.78
C SER A 333 7.54 25.05 3.74
N ILE A 334 7.43 23.80 3.27
CA ILE A 334 7.01 22.68 4.10
C ILE A 334 8.17 22.00 4.85
N SER A 335 9.42 22.33 4.51
CA SER A 335 10.61 21.66 5.03
C SER A 335 10.72 21.64 6.58
N PRO A 336 10.27 22.66 7.34
CA PRO A 336 10.32 22.62 8.81
C PRO A 336 9.47 21.52 9.44
N LEU A 337 8.47 21.00 8.71
CA LEU A 337 7.61 19.91 9.19
C LEU A 337 8.15 18.53 8.85
N LEU A 338 9.14 18.41 7.98
CA LEU A 338 9.58 17.13 7.41
C LEU A 338 10.03 16.13 8.49
N TRP A 339 10.91 16.56 9.41
CA TRP A 339 11.38 15.68 10.48
C TRP A 339 10.27 15.25 11.45
N LYS A 340 9.28 16.13 11.70
CA LYS A 340 8.12 15.81 12.56
C LYS A 340 7.25 14.74 11.91
N TYR A 341 7.00 14.86 10.62
CA TYR A 341 6.25 13.83 9.88
C TYR A 341 7.05 12.51 9.82
N ALA A 342 8.36 12.57 9.54
CA ALA A 342 9.23 11.40 9.60
C ALA A 342 9.26 10.75 10.99
N LEU A 343 9.17 11.55 12.07
CA LEU A 343 9.03 11.04 13.43
C LEU A 343 7.71 10.30 13.64
N ALA A 344 6.58 10.87 13.20
CA ALA A 344 5.28 10.22 13.29
C ALA A 344 5.27 8.85 12.58
N THR A 345 5.78 8.80 11.35
CA THR A 345 5.86 7.55 10.57
C THR A 345 6.86 6.56 11.17
N SER A 346 7.92 7.02 11.80
CA SER A 346 8.88 6.18 12.53
C SER A 346 8.27 5.52 13.75
N ILE A 347 7.53 6.27 14.55
CA ILE A 347 6.81 5.75 15.72
C ILE A 347 5.77 4.70 15.27
N PHE A 348 5.04 4.99 14.21
CA PHE A 348 4.10 4.05 13.62
C PHE A 348 4.80 2.78 13.13
N ALA A 349 5.92 2.88 12.44
CA ALA A 349 6.68 1.73 11.95
C ALA A 349 7.14 0.81 13.08
N ILE A 350 7.60 1.39 14.21
CA ILE A 350 7.98 0.64 15.40
C ILE A 350 6.75 -0.02 16.05
N ALA A 351 5.63 0.70 16.20
CA ALA A 351 4.40 0.13 16.76
C ALA A 351 3.88 -1.03 15.90
N ASN A 352 3.95 -0.89 14.58
CA ASN A 352 3.45 -1.86 13.62
C ASN A 352 4.22 -3.19 13.65
N ILE A 353 5.54 -3.18 13.90
CA ILE A 353 6.31 -4.43 14.01
C ILE A 353 5.87 -5.27 15.22
N PHE A 354 5.46 -4.63 16.33
CA PHE A 354 4.88 -5.35 17.47
C PHE A 354 3.53 -5.98 17.09
N ALA A 355 2.67 -5.26 16.39
CA ALA A 355 1.38 -5.80 15.92
C ALA A 355 1.57 -7.05 15.05
N TYR A 356 2.48 -7.02 14.07
CA TYR A 356 2.79 -8.17 13.22
C TYR A 356 3.49 -9.31 13.96
N TYR A 357 4.32 -9.00 14.95
CA TYR A 357 4.89 -10.03 15.83
C TYR A 357 3.78 -10.77 16.58
N PHE A 358 2.85 -10.05 17.20
CA PHE A 358 1.73 -10.66 17.90
C PHE A 358 0.78 -11.42 16.95
N LEU A 359 0.57 -10.91 15.76
CA LEU A 359 -0.18 -11.63 14.72
C LEU A 359 0.48 -12.97 14.39
N SER A 360 1.82 -13.01 14.27
CA SER A 360 2.56 -14.23 13.94
C SER A 360 2.55 -15.29 15.04
N ILE A 361 2.20 -14.90 16.27
CA ILE A 361 2.03 -15.83 17.41
C ILE A 361 0.56 -16.06 17.79
N ASP A 362 -0.39 -15.73 16.91
CA ASP A 362 -1.84 -15.89 17.06
C ASP A 362 -2.44 -15.06 18.22
N LYS A 363 -1.89 -13.88 18.48
CA LYS A 363 -2.40 -12.92 19.46
C LYS A 363 -3.00 -11.71 18.74
N TYR A 364 -4.32 -11.66 18.67
CA TYR A 364 -5.04 -10.68 17.83
C TYR A 364 -5.35 -9.35 18.52
N ILE A 365 -5.32 -9.29 19.86
CA ILE A 365 -5.62 -8.06 20.62
C ILE A 365 -4.77 -6.87 20.16
N PRO A 366 -3.41 -6.97 20.04
CA PRO A 366 -2.61 -5.85 19.57
C PRO A 366 -2.95 -5.38 18.16
N VAL A 367 -3.38 -6.30 17.29
CA VAL A 367 -3.78 -5.98 15.91
C VAL A 367 -5.10 -5.20 15.90
N ILE A 368 -6.10 -5.66 16.66
CA ILE A 368 -7.40 -4.98 16.78
C ILE A 368 -7.23 -3.59 17.38
N VAL A 369 -6.43 -3.49 18.44
CA VAL A 369 -6.17 -2.19 19.08
C VAL A 369 -5.37 -1.27 18.17
N SER A 370 -4.43 -1.79 17.36
CA SER A 370 -3.76 -0.99 16.32
C SER A 370 -4.77 -0.40 15.33
N ALA A 371 -5.76 -1.19 14.92
CA ALA A 371 -6.82 -0.73 14.04
C ALA A 371 -7.62 0.43 14.68
N VAL A 372 -8.02 0.27 15.92
CA VAL A 372 -8.80 1.29 16.65
C VAL A 372 -7.96 2.54 16.94
N LEU A 373 -6.80 2.38 17.58
CA LEU A 373 -5.95 3.51 17.96
C LEU A 373 -5.32 4.20 16.73
N GLY A 374 -4.93 3.44 15.69
CA GLY A 374 -4.48 4.02 14.43
C GLY A 374 -5.55 4.89 13.77
N SER A 375 -6.82 4.48 13.86
CA SER A 375 -7.94 5.26 13.33
C SER A 375 -8.27 6.50 14.18
N THR A 376 -7.79 6.61 15.43
CA THR A 376 -8.01 7.83 16.25
C THR A 376 -7.36 9.06 15.65
N GLN A 377 -6.30 8.91 14.83
CA GLN A 377 -5.72 10.05 14.12
C GLN A 377 -6.75 10.77 13.24
N ILE A 378 -7.72 10.04 12.65
CA ILE A 378 -8.79 10.62 11.85
C ILE A 378 -9.61 11.58 12.70
N GLY A 379 -10.09 11.12 13.88
CA GLY A 379 -10.83 11.94 14.82
C GLY A 379 -10.04 13.15 15.34
N LEU A 380 -8.75 12.95 15.63
CA LEU A 380 -7.87 14.03 16.09
C LEU A 380 -7.65 15.08 15.00
N ILE A 381 -7.44 14.69 13.75
CA ILE A 381 -7.27 15.65 12.64
C ILE A 381 -8.60 16.39 12.38
N ILE A 382 -9.76 15.69 12.43
CA ILE A 382 -11.07 16.34 12.28
C ILE A 382 -11.30 17.39 13.37
N ALA A 383 -10.89 17.12 14.60
CA ALA A 383 -11.05 18.05 15.73
C ALA A 383 -10.01 19.17 15.75
N PHE A 384 -8.81 18.94 15.24
CA PHE A 384 -7.64 19.83 15.36
C PHE A 384 -6.93 19.97 14.02
N HIS A 385 -7.39 20.87 13.14
CA HIS A 385 -6.84 21.09 11.80
C HIS A 385 -6.59 22.56 11.45
N ASN A 386 -6.32 23.44 12.44
CA ASN A 386 -6.09 24.87 12.16
C ASN A 386 -4.82 25.16 11.34
N SER A 387 -3.86 24.24 11.31
CA SER A 387 -2.64 24.37 10.52
C SER A 387 -2.05 22.99 10.17
N LEU A 388 -1.24 22.91 9.11
CA LEU A 388 -0.50 21.70 8.75
C LEU A 388 0.40 21.19 9.89
N HIS A 389 0.97 22.13 10.66
CA HIS A 389 1.75 21.81 11.86
C HIS A 389 0.91 21.04 12.88
N GLN A 390 -0.33 21.51 13.15
CA GLN A 390 -1.23 20.89 14.10
C GLN A 390 -1.62 19.49 13.62
N VAL A 391 -1.91 19.30 12.33
CA VAL A 391 -2.19 17.99 11.75
C VAL A 391 -1.06 16.99 12.01
N VAL A 392 0.20 17.39 11.77
CA VAL A 392 1.36 16.52 12.04
C VAL A 392 1.52 16.20 13.52
N ILE A 393 1.26 17.17 14.41
CA ILE A 393 1.30 16.92 15.87
C ILE A 393 0.22 15.92 16.28
N MET A 394 -1.00 16.02 15.75
CA MET A 394 -2.08 15.06 16.04
C MET A 394 -1.70 13.64 15.58
N GLN A 395 -1.02 13.51 14.45
CA GLN A 395 -0.48 12.21 14.02
C GLN A 395 0.57 11.68 15.01
N ILE A 396 1.52 12.52 15.44
CA ILE A 396 2.52 12.12 16.44
C ILE A 396 1.82 11.61 17.70
N ILE A 397 0.84 12.35 18.23
CA ILE A 397 0.09 11.97 19.42
C ILE A 397 -0.59 10.60 19.23
N ALA A 398 -1.31 10.40 18.12
CA ALA A 398 -1.96 9.14 17.82
C ALA A 398 -0.96 7.96 17.76
N MET A 399 0.19 8.15 17.11
CA MET A 399 1.20 7.11 16.97
C MET A 399 1.96 6.83 18.27
N VAL A 400 2.17 7.84 19.11
CA VAL A 400 2.74 7.67 20.46
C VAL A 400 1.80 6.84 21.34
N VAL A 401 0.50 7.16 21.36
CA VAL A 401 -0.50 6.40 22.12
C VAL A 401 -0.54 4.94 21.65
N LEU A 402 -0.51 4.73 20.33
CA LEU A 402 -0.45 3.39 19.74
C LEU A 402 0.81 2.63 20.21
N LEU A 403 1.98 3.26 20.14
CA LEU A 403 3.25 2.64 20.55
C LEU A 403 3.25 2.30 22.04
N ILE A 404 2.77 3.21 22.89
CA ILE A 404 2.67 2.97 24.36
C ILE A 404 1.81 1.73 24.63
N PHE A 405 0.67 1.59 23.95
CA PHE A 405 -0.18 0.42 24.08
C PHE A 405 0.53 -0.86 23.63
N GLN A 406 1.21 -0.84 22.48
CA GLN A 406 1.93 -2.00 21.96
C GLN A 406 3.04 -2.45 22.91
N LEU A 407 3.80 -1.51 23.45
CA LEU A 407 4.84 -1.80 24.45
C LEU A 407 4.24 -2.31 25.75
N GLY A 408 3.16 -1.69 26.25
CA GLY A 408 2.45 -2.13 27.47
C GLY A 408 1.95 -3.56 27.33
N TYR A 409 1.31 -3.90 26.19
CA TYR A 409 0.87 -5.26 25.94
C TYR A 409 2.04 -6.24 25.80
N PHE A 410 3.14 -5.83 25.19
CA PHE A 410 4.34 -6.65 25.08
C PHE A 410 4.93 -7.02 26.46
N PHE A 411 5.09 -6.04 27.35
CA PHE A 411 5.59 -6.28 28.71
C PHE A 411 4.61 -7.14 29.54
N TYR A 412 3.30 -6.89 29.46
CA TYR A 412 2.28 -7.69 30.10
C TYR A 412 2.34 -9.16 29.67
N TYR A 413 2.37 -9.41 28.36
CA TYR A 413 2.42 -10.75 27.78
C TYR A 413 3.68 -11.51 28.23
N HIS A 414 4.82 -10.82 28.26
CA HIS A 414 6.11 -11.42 28.65
C HIS A 414 6.14 -11.80 30.12
N LYS A 415 5.67 -10.91 31.00
CA LYS A 415 5.57 -11.18 32.45
C LYS A 415 4.61 -12.34 32.73
N SER A 416 3.48 -12.39 32.07
CA SER A 416 2.50 -13.47 32.21
C SER A 416 3.07 -14.84 31.80
N ASN A 417 3.86 -14.89 30.73
CA ASN A 417 4.49 -16.16 30.32
C ASN A 417 5.62 -16.59 31.25
N GLN A 418 6.42 -15.68 31.78
CA GLN A 418 7.46 -16.03 32.76
C GLN A 418 6.88 -16.59 34.05
N LEU A 419 5.73 -16.11 34.50
CA LEU A 419 5.02 -16.64 35.68
C LEU A 419 4.53 -18.07 35.43
N LYS A 420 4.00 -18.38 34.24
CA LYS A 420 3.55 -19.73 33.88
C LYS A 420 4.68 -20.75 33.82
N PHE A 421 5.90 -20.36 33.44
CA PHE A 421 7.08 -21.25 33.47
C PHE A 421 7.66 -21.46 34.86
N ARG A 422 7.30 -20.64 35.88
CA ARG A 422 7.73 -20.81 37.26
C ARG A 422 6.74 -21.63 38.11
N THR A 423 5.51 -21.80 37.63
CA THR A 423 4.44 -22.52 38.34
C THR A 423 4.20 -23.94 37.78
N ASN A 424 4.88 -24.33 36.73
CA ASN A 424 5.00 -25.70 36.21
C ASN A 424 6.43 -26.23 36.44
#